data_e6a414ce0d64d4a3f051d2462302df48
#
_entry.id   e6a414ce0d64d4a3f051d2462302df48
#
_cell.length_a   1.000
_cell.length_b   1.000
_cell.length_c   1.000
_cell.angle_alpha   90.00
_cell.angle_beta   90.00
_cell.angle_gamma   90.00
#
_symmetry.space_group_name_H-M   'P 1'
#
loop_
_entity.id
_entity.type
_entity.pdbx_description
1 polymer ?
#
loop_
_entity_poly.entity_id
_entity_poly.type
_entity_poly.pdbx_seq_one_letter_code
_entity_poly.pdbx_strand_id
1 'polypeptide(L)'
;MRIFLAGVTCIGKTTVGAQLAALRGVPFFDLDHEVERFFQRPIGRLQAECLTMASYRQKAAKVLKNLLAQEQSRESIIALPPSGLMGSYWKIVKTARGLVVVLTDTPENIVERIVFYDEDSRPVERVLTSREKRLYATEVRKDMSYFRRSYGNAHLTVDIAGLGPNEAAAKVNDTLLHFNEAKTAGAG
;
A
#
# COMPACT_ATOMS: atom_id res chain seq x y z
N MET A 1 -16.91 0.80 5.65
CA MET A 1 -16.11 1.94 5.11
C MET A 1 -14.77 1.43 4.61
N ARG A 2 -14.30 1.87 3.43
CA ARG A 2 -12.99 1.51 2.87
C ARG A 2 -11.84 2.07 3.69
N ILE A 3 -10.75 1.30 3.77
CA ILE A 3 -9.47 1.75 4.32
C ILE A 3 -8.40 1.52 3.25
N PHE A 4 -7.76 2.58 2.81
CA PHE A 4 -6.65 2.52 1.87
C PHE A 4 -5.34 2.52 2.63
N LEU A 5 -4.51 1.50 2.45
CA LEU A 5 -3.16 1.43 3.00
C LEU A 5 -2.15 1.92 1.96
N ALA A 6 -1.38 2.92 2.32
CA ALA A 6 -0.29 3.48 1.52
C ALA A 6 1.04 3.38 2.27
N GLY A 7 2.14 3.61 1.58
CA GLY A 7 3.50 3.53 2.10
C GLY A 7 4.46 3.03 1.03
N VAL A 8 5.76 3.14 1.28
CA VAL A 8 6.81 2.74 0.32
C VAL A 8 6.78 1.23 0.02
N THR A 9 7.52 0.80 -0.97
CA THR A 9 7.69 -0.62 -1.30
C THR A 9 8.21 -1.38 -0.07
N CYS A 10 7.79 -2.63 0.10
CA CYS A 10 8.21 -3.54 1.18
C CYS A 10 7.92 -3.06 2.61
N ILE A 11 7.13 -1.99 2.81
CA ILE A 11 6.69 -1.53 4.14
C ILE A 11 5.78 -2.55 4.86
N GLY A 12 5.18 -3.50 4.13
CA GLY A 12 4.29 -4.50 4.70
C GLY A 12 2.79 -4.30 4.41
N LYS A 13 2.41 -3.42 3.47
CA LYS A 13 0.99 -3.13 3.15
C LYS A 13 0.14 -4.38 2.91
N THR A 14 0.64 -5.31 2.11
CA THR A 14 -0.06 -6.55 1.77
C THR A 14 -0.27 -7.41 3.01
N THR A 15 0.79 -7.64 3.79
CA THR A 15 0.74 -8.50 4.97
C THR A 15 -0.09 -7.88 6.09
N VAL A 16 0.19 -6.62 6.44
CA VAL A 16 -0.55 -5.88 7.48
C VAL A 16 -2.01 -5.68 7.05
N GLY A 17 -2.24 -5.41 5.76
CA GLY A 17 -3.59 -5.24 5.21
C GLY A 17 -4.43 -6.51 5.30
N ALA A 18 -3.86 -7.67 4.99
CA ALA A 18 -4.54 -8.96 5.11
C ALA A 18 -4.89 -9.26 6.58
N GLN A 19 -3.95 -9.04 7.52
CA GLN A 19 -4.21 -9.23 8.95
C GLN A 19 -5.26 -8.25 9.48
N LEU A 20 -5.20 -6.98 9.08
CA LEU A 20 -6.20 -5.99 9.46
C LEU A 20 -7.60 -6.35 8.92
N ALA A 21 -7.68 -6.85 7.69
CA ALA A 21 -8.93 -7.28 7.09
C ALA A 21 -9.52 -8.48 7.83
N ALA A 22 -8.70 -9.47 8.19
CA ALA A 22 -9.11 -10.61 9.02
C ALA A 22 -9.62 -10.14 10.39
N LEU A 23 -8.92 -9.22 11.05
CA LEU A 23 -9.28 -8.67 12.37
C LEU A 23 -10.63 -7.94 12.32
N ARG A 24 -10.95 -7.30 11.19
CA ARG A 24 -12.19 -6.54 11.01
C ARG A 24 -13.32 -7.34 10.33
N GLY A 25 -13.07 -8.56 9.89
CA GLY A 25 -14.04 -9.39 9.17
C GLY A 25 -14.47 -8.80 7.82
N VAL A 26 -13.55 -8.11 7.11
CA VAL A 26 -13.84 -7.47 5.82
C VAL A 26 -12.91 -7.99 4.72
N PRO A 27 -13.27 -7.86 3.44
CA PRO A 27 -12.40 -8.23 2.33
C PRO A 27 -11.09 -7.43 2.30
N PHE A 28 -10.02 -8.10 1.83
CA PHE A 28 -8.73 -7.49 1.51
C PHE A 28 -8.49 -7.50 0.00
N PHE A 29 -8.00 -6.39 -0.54
CA PHE A 29 -7.56 -6.27 -1.92
C PHE A 29 -6.16 -5.65 -1.96
N ASP A 30 -5.25 -6.29 -2.68
CA ASP A 30 -3.98 -5.68 -3.08
C ASP A 30 -4.11 -5.20 -4.51
N LEU A 31 -3.93 -3.89 -4.74
CA LEU A 31 -4.15 -3.33 -6.08
C LEU A 31 -3.19 -3.90 -7.12
N ASP A 32 -1.98 -4.25 -6.73
CA ASP A 32 -1.03 -4.85 -7.66
C ASP A 32 -1.51 -6.24 -8.10
N HIS A 33 -2.03 -7.07 -7.20
CA HIS A 33 -2.67 -8.34 -7.53
C HIS A 33 -3.94 -8.16 -8.38
N GLU A 34 -4.75 -7.13 -8.09
CA GLU A 34 -5.93 -6.83 -8.90
C GLU A 34 -5.57 -6.42 -10.33
N VAL A 35 -4.46 -5.71 -10.50
CA VAL A 35 -3.94 -5.33 -11.82
C VAL A 35 -3.48 -6.56 -12.59
N GLU A 36 -2.70 -7.45 -11.97
CA GLU A 36 -2.27 -8.70 -12.60
C GLU A 36 -3.46 -9.58 -12.99
N ARG A 37 -4.44 -9.70 -12.10
CA ARG A 37 -5.67 -10.46 -12.35
C ARG A 37 -6.49 -9.87 -13.49
N PHE A 38 -6.62 -8.55 -13.56
CA PHE A 38 -7.39 -7.88 -14.60
C PHE A 38 -6.76 -8.03 -15.99
N PHE A 39 -5.45 -7.88 -16.08
CA PHE A 39 -4.73 -7.97 -17.35
C PHE A 39 -4.26 -9.39 -17.67
N GLN A 40 -4.40 -10.35 -16.75
CA GLN A 40 -3.90 -11.72 -16.88
C GLN A 40 -2.40 -11.75 -17.21
N ARG A 41 -1.63 -10.86 -16.61
CA ARG A 41 -0.19 -10.67 -16.84
C ARG A 41 0.53 -10.17 -15.60
N PRO A 42 1.79 -10.60 -15.38
CA PRO A 42 2.67 -10.07 -14.34
C PRO A 42 2.91 -8.57 -14.49
N ILE A 43 3.02 -7.86 -13.37
CA ILE A 43 3.25 -6.40 -13.35
C ILE A 43 4.52 -6.02 -14.09
N GLY A 44 5.62 -6.77 -13.92
CA GLY A 44 6.89 -6.50 -14.60
C GLY A 44 6.71 -6.44 -16.12
N ARG A 45 5.98 -7.39 -16.70
CA ARG A 45 5.68 -7.43 -18.14
C ARG A 45 4.75 -6.27 -18.55
N LEU A 46 3.73 -5.97 -17.76
CA LEU A 46 2.82 -4.82 -18.02
C LEU A 46 3.57 -3.48 -18.00
N GLN A 47 4.53 -3.32 -17.12
CA GLN A 47 5.36 -2.11 -17.04
C GLN A 47 6.30 -2.01 -18.23
N ALA A 48 6.94 -3.10 -18.64
CA ALA A 48 7.83 -3.14 -19.81
C ALA A 48 7.10 -2.82 -21.13
N GLU A 49 5.81 -3.16 -21.26
CA GLU A 49 4.98 -2.83 -22.42
C GLU A 49 4.52 -1.35 -22.43
N CYS A 50 4.70 -0.62 -21.35
CA CYS A 50 4.30 0.76 -21.25
C CYS A 50 5.47 1.69 -21.59
N LEU A 51 5.24 2.68 -22.45
CA LEU A 51 6.26 3.66 -22.81
C LEU A 51 6.80 4.43 -21.61
N THR A 52 5.95 4.67 -20.59
CA THR A 52 6.30 5.38 -19.36
C THR A 52 5.60 4.79 -18.14
N MET A 53 6.16 4.99 -16.96
CA MET A 53 5.47 4.65 -15.70
C MET A 53 4.16 5.45 -15.51
N ALA A 54 4.03 6.61 -16.13
CA ALA A 54 2.78 7.37 -16.10
C ALA A 54 1.68 6.66 -16.88
N SER A 55 1.97 6.09 -18.05
CA SER A 55 1.00 5.33 -18.85
C SER A 55 0.60 4.01 -18.14
N TYR A 56 1.54 3.32 -17.50
CA TYR A 56 1.23 2.18 -16.64
C TYR A 56 0.27 2.56 -15.50
N ARG A 57 0.59 3.65 -14.75
CA ARG A 57 -0.26 4.12 -13.65
C ARG A 57 -1.68 4.48 -14.11
N GLN A 58 -1.84 4.99 -15.33
CA GLN A 58 -3.17 5.26 -15.89
C GLN A 58 -3.96 3.96 -16.14
N LYS A 59 -3.31 2.91 -16.67
CA LYS A 59 -3.93 1.59 -16.85
C LYS A 59 -4.34 1.00 -15.49
N ALA A 60 -3.43 0.96 -14.54
CA ALA A 60 -3.69 0.42 -13.21
C ALA A 60 -4.75 1.22 -12.43
N ALA A 61 -4.82 2.55 -12.62
CA ALA A 61 -5.86 3.38 -12.03
C ALA A 61 -7.27 3.05 -12.55
N LYS A 62 -7.41 2.56 -13.80
CA LYS A 62 -8.71 2.04 -14.29
C LYS A 62 -9.13 0.80 -13.52
N VAL A 63 -8.19 -0.09 -13.19
CA VAL A 63 -8.47 -1.27 -12.37
C VAL A 63 -8.94 -0.85 -10.98
N LEU A 64 -8.28 0.12 -10.34
CA LEU A 64 -8.73 0.67 -9.06
C LEU A 64 -10.15 1.23 -9.16
N LYS A 65 -10.47 1.98 -10.22
CA LYS A 65 -11.83 2.50 -10.43
C LYS A 65 -12.86 1.38 -10.54
N ASN A 66 -12.54 0.32 -11.28
CA ASN A 66 -13.41 -0.86 -11.43
C ASN A 66 -13.58 -1.59 -10.08
N LEU A 67 -12.51 -1.77 -9.32
CA LEU A 67 -12.56 -2.35 -7.97
C LEU A 67 -13.49 -1.55 -7.07
N LEU A 68 -13.36 -0.22 -7.05
CA LEU A 68 -14.18 0.64 -6.20
C LEU A 68 -15.66 0.69 -6.59
N ALA A 69 -16.00 0.29 -7.81
CA ALA A 69 -17.39 0.16 -8.26
C ALA A 69 -18.07 -1.12 -7.73
N GLN A 70 -17.30 -2.12 -7.32
CA GLN A 70 -17.83 -3.38 -6.78
C GLN A 70 -18.38 -3.18 -5.36
N GLU A 71 -19.50 -3.82 -5.06
CA GLU A 71 -20.15 -3.72 -3.76
C GLU A 71 -19.27 -4.23 -2.62
N GLN A 72 -18.62 -5.37 -2.82
CA GLN A 72 -17.69 -5.98 -1.85
C GLN A 72 -16.52 -5.07 -1.45
N SER A 73 -16.19 -4.05 -2.26
CA SER A 73 -15.13 -3.10 -1.93
C SER A 73 -15.61 -1.96 -1.02
N ARG A 74 -16.92 -1.82 -0.75
CA ARG A 74 -17.47 -0.72 0.06
C ARG A 74 -17.00 -0.76 1.51
N GLU A 75 -16.82 -1.96 2.04
CA GLU A 75 -16.22 -2.23 3.35
C GLU A 75 -15.04 -3.17 3.15
N SER A 76 -13.85 -2.62 3.00
CA SER A 76 -12.66 -3.40 2.67
C SER A 76 -11.38 -2.68 3.07
N ILE A 77 -10.31 -3.44 3.13
CA ILE A 77 -8.94 -2.93 3.20
C ILE A 77 -8.33 -3.04 1.81
N ILE A 78 -7.76 -1.94 1.30
CA ILE A 78 -7.16 -1.89 -0.03
C ILE A 78 -5.71 -1.42 0.09
N ALA A 79 -4.75 -2.30 -0.19
CA ALA A 79 -3.35 -1.92 -0.31
C ALA A 79 -3.11 -1.22 -1.65
N LEU A 80 -2.49 -0.04 -1.59
CA LEU A 80 -2.13 0.76 -2.75
C LEU A 80 -0.63 0.59 -3.09
N PRO A 81 -0.22 0.70 -4.35
CA PRO A 81 1.20 0.79 -4.71
C PRO A 81 1.83 2.04 -4.06
N PRO A 82 3.17 2.15 -4.00
CA PRO A 82 3.84 3.31 -3.39
C PRO A 82 3.36 4.66 -3.94
N SER A 83 3.07 4.72 -5.24
CA SER A 83 2.52 5.92 -5.90
C SER A 83 1.00 6.08 -5.75
N GLY A 84 0.33 5.30 -4.90
CA GLY A 84 -1.14 5.25 -4.78
C GLY A 84 -1.80 6.58 -4.37
N LEU A 85 -1.05 7.49 -3.79
CA LEU A 85 -1.51 8.84 -3.45
C LEU A 85 -1.03 9.91 -4.43
N MET A 86 -0.69 9.52 -5.66
CA MET A 86 -0.21 10.41 -6.71
C MET A 86 -1.03 10.29 -8.01
N GLY A 87 -1.04 11.36 -8.78
CA GLY A 87 -1.51 11.37 -10.17
C GLY A 87 -2.90 10.75 -10.35
N SER A 88 -2.98 9.75 -11.24
CA SER A 88 -4.24 9.09 -11.61
C SER A 88 -4.87 8.31 -10.45
N TYR A 89 -4.07 7.70 -9.57
CA TYR A 89 -4.59 7.01 -8.39
C TYR A 89 -5.22 7.99 -7.41
N TRP A 90 -4.52 9.09 -7.08
CA TRP A 90 -5.02 10.07 -6.13
C TRP A 90 -6.33 10.71 -6.58
N LYS A 91 -6.48 10.97 -7.88
CA LYS A 91 -7.75 11.48 -8.42
C LYS A 91 -8.95 10.58 -8.09
N ILE A 92 -8.73 9.27 -7.99
CA ILE A 92 -9.75 8.28 -7.67
C ILE A 92 -9.90 8.13 -6.15
N VAL A 93 -8.78 7.94 -5.43
CA VAL A 93 -8.79 7.70 -3.97
C VAL A 93 -9.42 8.87 -3.23
N LYS A 94 -9.09 10.13 -3.57
CA LYS A 94 -9.62 11.32 -2.90
C LYS A 94 -11.13 11.51 -3.05
N THR A 95 -11.74 10.93 -4.08
CA THR A 95 -13.19 10.99 -4.30
C THR A 95 -13.92 9.76 -3.76
N ALA A 96 -13.19 8.70 -3.43
CA ALA A 96 -13.75 7.52 -2.81
C ALA A 96 -14.05 7.78 -1.33
N ARG A 97 -15.21 7.30 -0.87
CA ARG A 97 -15.52 7.32 0.58
C ARG A 97 -14.62 6.31 1.28
N GLY A 98 -13.72 6.78 2.14
CA GLY A 98 -12.80 5.91 2.89
C GLY A 98 -11.73 6.71 3.63
N LEU A 99 -10.97 6.01 4.46
CA LEU A 99 -9.80 6.56 5.15
C LEU A 99 -8.53 6.11 4.44
N VAL A 100 -7.56 7.00 4.38
CA VAL A 100 -6.22 6.72 3.89
C VAL A 100 -5.28 6.66 5.09
N VAL A 101 -4.61 5.54 5.24
CA VAL A 101 -3.60 5.29 6.29
C VAL A 101 -2.26 5.07 5.61
N VAL A 102 -1.26 5.84 5.98
CA VAL A 102 0.13 5.62 5.57
C VAL A 102 0.85 4.83 6.65
N LEU A 103 1.47 3.73 6.26
CA LEU A 103 2.39 2.99 7.11
C LEU A 103 3.79 3.59 7.00
N THR A 104 4.49 3.71 8.13
CA THR A 104 5.89 4.14 8.19
C THR A 104 6.73 3.17 9.00
N ASP A 105 8.01 3.06 8.65
CA ASP A 105 9.00 2.24 9.34
C ASP A 105 10.40 2.80 9.03
N THR A 106 11.42 2.28 9.68
CA THR A 106 12.81 2.63 9.37
C THR A 106 13.25 1.99 8.04
N PRO A 107 14.13 2.64 7.26
CA PRO A 107 14.68 2.05 6.04
C PRO A 107 15.35 0.70 6.29
N GLU A 108 16.01 0.55 7.43
CA GLU A 108 16.70 -0.67 7.84
C GLU A 108 15.71 -1.84 7.99
N ASN A 109 14.60 -1.64 8.69
CA ASN A 109 13.55 -2.64 8.85
C ASN A 109 12.88 -2.99 7.52
N ILE A 110 12.66 -2.00 6.66
CA ILE A 110 12.08 -2.23 5.33
C ILE A 110 12.98 -3.12 4.47
N VAL A 111 14.31 -2.90 4.53
CA VAL A 111 15.28 -3.70 3.77
C VAL A 111 15.25 -5.18 4.17
N GLU A 112 15.03 -5.49 5.44
CA GLU A 112 14.92 -6.89 5.91
C GLU A 112 13.67 -7.61 5.36
N ARG A 113 12.69 -6.87 4.85
CA ARG A 113 11.44 -7.39 4.29
C ARG A 113 11.41 -7.38 2.76
N ILE A 114 12.53 -7.01 2.09
CA ILE A 114 12.57 -7.01 0.62
C ILE A 114 12.39 -8.43 0.10
N VAL A 115 11.40 -8.60 -0.75
CA VAL A 115 11.20 -9.80 -1.55
C VAL A 115 11.51 -9.46 -3.00
N PHE A 116 12.35 -10.24 -3.62
CA PHE A 116 12.66 -10.12 -5.04
C PHE A 116 11.70 -11.00 -5.84
N TYR A 117 11.35 -10.54 -7.02
CA TYR A 117 10.47 -11.26 -7.94
C TYR A 117 11.14 -11.36 -9.32
N ASP A 118 10.88 -12.45 -10.02
CA ASP A 118 11.24 -12.61 -11.42
C ASP A 118 10.22 -11.87 -12.35
N GLU A 119 10.41 -12.00 -13.65
CA GLU A 119 9.54 -11.40 -14.67
C GLU A 119 8.10 -11.96 -14.64
N ASP A 120 7.91 -13.14 -14.05
CA ASP A 120 6.64 -13.81 -13.90
C ASP A 120 5.98 -13.56 -12.53
N SER A 121 6.45 -12.57 -11.78
CA SER A 121 5.99 -12.22 -10.42
C SER A 121 6.13 -13.37 -9.41
N ARG A 122 7.10 -14.28 -9.62
CA ARG A 122 7.42 -15.35 -8.68
C ARG A 122 8.51 -14.89 -7.72
N PRO A 123 8.38 -15.16 -6.41
CA PRO A 123 9.41 -14.79 -5.45
C PRO A 123 10.73 -15.54 -5.73
N VAL A 124 11.82 -14.79 -5.67
CA VAL A 124 13.19 -15.31 -5.86
C VAL A 124 13.93 -15.21 -4.53
N GLU A 125 14.47 -16.33 -4.05
CA GLU A 125 15.34 -16.31 -2.88
C GLU A 125 16.64 -15.56 -3.20
N ARG A 126 16.91 -14.51 -2.44
CA ARG A 126 18.15 -13.75 -2.53
C ARG A 126 18.54 -13.23 -1.15
N VAL A 127 19.72 -13.63 -0.71
CA VAL A 127 20.31 -13.13 0.54
C VAL A 127 21.15 -11.89 0.22
N LEU A 128 20.83 -10.77 0.87
CA LEU A 128 21.55 -9.52 0.70
C LEU A 128 22.79 -9.48 1.59
N THR A 129 23.91 -9.09 1.02
CA THR A 129 25.12 -8.75 1.77
C THR A 129 24.92 -7.46 2.57
N SER A 130 25.75 -7.25 3.60
CA SER A 130 25.72 -5.99 4.39
C SER A 130 25.92 -4.73 3.54
N ARG A 131 26.69 -4.83 2.44
CA ARG A 131 26.88 -3.71 1.50
C ARG A 131 25.60 -3.44 0.71
N GLU A 132 24.94 -4.48 0.20
CA GLU A 132 23.68 -4.35 -0.53
C GLU A 132 22.58 -3.81 0.38
N LYS A 133 22.46 -4.28 1.63
CA LYS A 133 21.48 -3.75 2.60
C LYS A 133 21.66 -2.23 2.79
N ARG A 134 22.88 -1.73 2.92
CA ARG A 134 23.14 -0.29 3.01
C ARG A 134 22.73 0.47 1.75
N LEU A 135 22.97 -0.09 0.56
CA LEU A 135 22.54 0.50 -0.71
C LEU A 135 21.02 0.55 -0.79
N TYR A 136 20.33 -0.56 -0.53
CA TYR A 136 18.86 -0.59 -0.51
C TYR A 136 18.25 0.35 0.55
N ALA A 137 18.83 0.45 1.74
CA ALA A 137 18.37 1.41 2.74
C ALA A 137 18.49 2.86 2.22
N THR A 138 19.52 3.15 1.43
CA THR A 138 19.65 4.47 0.79
C THR A 138 18.56 4.71 -0.26
N GLU A 139 18.24 3.70 -1.08
CA GLU A 139 17.14 3.82 -2.06
C GLU A 139 15.78 3.95 -1.35
N VAL A 140 15.53 3.20 -0.30
CA VAL A 140 14.32 3.35 0.53
C VAL A 140 14.20 4.77 1.08
N ARG A 141 15.29 5.39 1.58
CA ARG A 141 15.27 6.80 2.03
C ARG A 141 14.91 7.77 0.90
N LYS A 142 15.42 7.53 -0.31
CA LYS A 142 15.07 8.34 -1.50
C LYS A 142 13.58 8.21 -1.81
N ASP A 143 13.02 6.99 -1.79
CA ASP A 143 11.62 6.74 -2.02
C ASP A 143 10.73 7.41 -0.95
N MET A 144 11.11 7.29 0.33
CA MET A 144 10.41 7.96 1.43
C MET A 144 10.40 9.49 1.23
N SER A 145 11.52 10.07 0.82
CA SER A 145 11.62 11.50 0.50
C SER A 145 10.76 11.87 -0.70
N TYR A 146 10.82 11.08 -1.77
CA TYR A 146 10.05 11.30 -3.00
C TYR A 146 8.54 11.28 -2.76
N PHE A 147 8.06 10.32 -1.98
CA PHE A 147 6.63 10.17 -1.70
C PHE A 147 6.13 11.05 -0.55
N ARG A 148 7.00 11.68 0.23
CA ARG A 148 6.66 12.46 1.44
C ARG A 148 5.50 13.42 1.23
N ARG A 149 5.54 14.21 0.14
CA ARG A 149 4.49 15.20 -0.17
C ARG A 149 3.14 14.53 -0.45
N SER A 150 3.13 13.43 -1.19
CA SER A 150 1.90 12.72 -1.52
C SER A 150 1.32 12.00 -0.30
N TYR A 151 2.16 11.47 0.57
CA TYR A 151 1.74 10.83 1.81
C TYR A 151 1.13 11.82 2.82
N GLY A 152 1.45 13.11 2.72
CA GLY A 152 0.77 14.16 3.47
C GLY A 152 -0.74 14.31 3.14
N ASN A 153 -1.24 13.65 2.10
CA ASN A 153 -2.68 13.57 1.81
C ASN A 153 -3.42 12.50 2.65
N ALA A 154 -2.72 11.71 3.46
CA ALA A 154 -3.33 10.69 4.29
C ALA A 154 -4.14 11.29 5.45
N HIS A 155 -5.15 10.55 5.90
CA HIS A 155 -5.91 10.90 7.10
C HIS A 155 -5.14 10.52 8.36
N LEU A 156 -4.36 9.44 8.30
CA LEU A 156 -3.60 8.87 9.41
C LEU A 156 -2.24 8.40 8.93
N THR A 157 -1.25 8.52 9.81
CA THR A 157 0.07 7.90 9.65
C THR A 157 0.33 7.00 10.84
N VAL A 158 0.70 5.76 10.60
CA VAL A 158 0.97 4.77 11.64
C VAL A 158 2.40 4.26 11.49
N ASP A 159 3.21 4.51 12.49
CA ASP A 159 4.55 3.94 12.59
C ASP A 159 4.46 2.49 13.08
N ILE A 160 4.99 1.57 12.29
CA ILE A 160 5.01 0.13 12.56
C ILE A 160 6.42 -0.41 12.85
N ALA A 161 7.37 0.49 13.15
CA ALA A 161 8.75 0.10 13.42
C ALA A 161 8.82 -0.87 14.60
N GLY A 162 9.56 -1.97 14.41
CA GLY A 162 9.76 -3.00 15.42
C GLY A 162 8.56 -3.93 15.65
N LEU A 163 7.45 -3.76 14.93
CA LEU A 163 6.25 -4.57 15.09
C LEU A 163 6.21 -5.73 14.08
N GLY A 164 5.74 -6.89 14.56
CA GLY A 164 5.32 -7.98 13.70
C GLY A 164 4.02 -7.66 12.95
N PRO A 165 3.66 -8.46 11.92
CA PRO A 165 2.47 -8.18 11.09
C PRO A 165 1.16 -8.06 11.88
N ASN A 166 0.95 -8.93 12.86
CA ASN A 166 -0.26 -8.93 13.70
C ASN A 166 -0.32 -7.72 14.62
N GLU A 167 0.81 -7.36 15.24
CA GLU A 167 0.92 -6.19 16.11
C GLU A 167 0.75 -4.88 15.32
N ALA A 168 1.33 -4.82 14.11
CA ALA A 168 1.14 -3.69 13.21
C ALA A 168 -0.33 -3.55 12.79
N ALA A 169 -1.01 -4.65 12.47
CA ALA A 169 -2.43 -4.64 12.13
C ALA A 169 -3.30 -4.21 13.33
N ALA A 170 -3.01 -4.69 14.53
CA ALA A 170 -3.69 -4.26 15.77
C ALA A 170 -3.50 -2.76 16.00
N LYS A 171 -2.26 -2.25 15.91
CA LYS A 171 -1.97 -0.82 16.05
C LYS A 171 -2.71 0.05 15.04
N VAL A 172 -2.77 -0.39 13.77
CA VAL A 172 -3.57 0.32 12.75
C VAL A 172 -5.04 0.31 13.11
N ASN A 173 -5.58 -0.84 13.57
CA ASN A 173 -6.97 -0.96 13.98
C ASN A 173 -7.31 -0.02 15.13
N ASP A 174 -6.49 0.02 16.17
CA ASP A 174 -6.71 0.88 17.34
C ASP A 174 -6.64 2.37 16.96
N THR A 175 -5.70 2.73 16.10
CA THR A 175 -5.60 4.10 15.56
C THR A 175 -6.87 4.50 14.79
N LEU A 176 -7.45 3.56 14.02
CA LEU A 176 -8.70 3.79 13.29
C LEU A 176 -9.91 3.94 14.22
N LEU A 177 -9.97 3.16 15.31
CA LEU A 177 -11.04 3.25 16.32
C LEU A 177 -11.02 4.62 17.00
N HIS A 178 -9.89 5.04 17.53
CA HIS A 178 -9.72 6.34 18.17
C HIS A 178 -10.03 7.52 17.23
N PHE A 179 -9.64 7.41 15.95
CA PHE A 179 -9.95 8.45 14.96
C PHE A 179 -11.45 8.59 14.70
N ASN A 180 -12.20 7.48 14.68
CA ASN A 180 -13.64 7.50 14.50
C ASN A 180 -14.37 8.06 15.73
N GLU A 181 -13.92 7.70 16.93
CA GLU A 181 -14.45 8.23 18.20
C GLU A 181 -14.28 9.75 18.30
N ALA A 182 -13.09 10.26 17.95
CA ALA A 182 -12.82 11.69 17.94
C ALA A 182 -13.71 12.45 16.95
N LYS A 183 -14.02 11.85 15.79
CA LYS A 183 -14.95 12.45 14.81
C LYS A 183 -16.40 12.49 15.30
N THR A 184 -16.85 11.45 15.98
CA THR A 184 -18.21 11.40 16.53
C THR A 184 -18.37 12.35 17.71
N ALA A 185 -17.38 12.52 18.56
CA ALA A 185 -17.39 13.45 19.69
C ALA A 185 -17.32 14.94 19.26
N GLY A 186 -16.74 15.25 18.10
CA GLY A 186 -16.64 16.62 17.59
C GLY A 186 -17.82 17.05 16.69
N ALA A 187 -18.76 16.16 16.42
CA ALA A 187 -19.95 16.42 15.59
C ALA A 187 -21.25 16.64 16.40
N GLY A 188 -21.16 16.60 17.74
CA GLY A 188 -22.25 16.92 18.69
C GLY A 188 -22.02 18.30 19.30
#